data_46e76aa1844850669e42fb0601307af8
#
_entry.id   46e76aa1844850669e42fb0601307af8
#
_cell.length_a   1.000
_cell.length_b   1.000
_cell.length_c   1.000
_cell.angle_alpha   90.00
_cell.angle_beta   90.00
_cell.angle_gamma   90.00
#
_symmetry.space_group_name_H-M   'P 1'
#
loop_
_entity.id
_entity.type
_entity.pdbx_description
1 polymer ?
#
loop_
_entity_poly.entity_id
_entity_poly.type
_entity_poly.pdbx_seq_one_letter_code
_entity_poly.pdbx_strand_id
1 'polypeptide(L)'
;FLRLMARYWDVDYEYVGYDKSWDDMQQMLEDGEIDMVTSPSKTPEREEKFDFSRPIGTNNGILTVRSDNSTIVDGNYSTYNGMRVALFNGSSEIKSLADFAGNKGFTYDPFYFDTTAEMEEALQSGNVDAIAASSLRKTNNERIVDKFDSSDFYVMVKKGNTELLNEINYAIDQMNAVEGDWKTTLYNKNYESIQTKNLEYTE
;
A
#
# COMPACT_ATOMS: atom_id res chain seq x y z
N PHE A 1 -10.83 2.64 -7.65
CA PHE A 1 -10.24 2.22 -8.91
C PHE A 1 -11.33 1.61 -9.82
N LEU A 2 -11.93 0.46 -9.50
CA LEU A 2 -12.88 -0.26 -10.37
C LEU A 2 -14.07 0.60 -10.82
N ARG A 3 -14.64 1.44 -9.93
CA ARG A 3 -15.71 2.37 -10.31
C ARG A 3 -15.28 3.43 -11.33
N LEU A 4 -14.01 3.82 -11.32
CA LEU A 4 -13.47 4.73 -12.31
C LEU A 4 -13.22 3.99 -13.62
N MET A 5 -12.64 2.80 -13.55
CA MET A 5 -12.37 1.94 -14.71
C MET A 5 -13.66 1.56 -15.47
N ALA A 6 -14.77 1.35 -14.76
CA ALA A 6 -16.08 1.07 -15.36
C ALA A 6 -16.62 2.17 -16.29
N ARG A 7 -16.08 3.39 -16.24
CA ARG A 7 -16.44 4.46 -17.20
C ARG A 7 -15.81 4.26 -18.58
N TYR A 8 -14.75 3.45 -18.63
CA TYR A 8 -13.94 3.21 -19.82
C TYR A 8 -13.99 1.76 -20.29
N TRP A 9 -14.71 0.93 -19.54
CA TRP A 9 -14.88 -0.50 -19.81
C TRP A 9 -16.31 -0.89 -19.48
N ASP A 10 -17.09 -1.23 -20.49
CA ASP A 10 -18.53 -1.54 -20.39
C ASP A 10 -18.74 -2.94 -19.80
N VAL A 11 -18.47 -3.06 -18.50
CA VAL A 11 -18.62 -4.30 -17.74
C VAL A 11 -19.25 -4.05 -16.38
N ASP A 12 -19.97 -5.03 -15.88
CA ASP A 12 -20.44 -5.07 -14.50
C ASP A 12 -19.48 -5.89 -13.66
N TYR A 13 -19.22 -5.46 -12.42
CA TYR A 13 -18.37 -6.16 -11.47
C TYR A 13 -19.18 -6.93 -10.45
N GLU A 14 -18.90 -8.21 -10.31
CA GLU A 14 -19.28 -9.00 -9.16
C GLU A 14 -18.08 -9.12 -8.22
N TYR A 15 -18.29 -8.76 -6.95
CA TYR A 15 -17.24 -8.79 -5.95
C TYR A 15 -17.36 -10.04 -5.11
N VAL A 16 -16.35 -10.89 -5.17
CA VAL A 16 -16.27 -12.16 -4.44
C VAL A 16 -14.99 -12.25 -3.62
N GLY A 17 -14.85 -13.26 -2.76
CA GLY A 17 -13.61 -13.54 -2.05
C GLY A 17 -13.39 -12.73 -0.77
N TYR A 18 -14.39 -12.01 -0.25
CA TYR A 18 -14.25 -11.22 1.00
C TYR A 18 -13.89 -12.05 2.24
N ASP A 19 -14.24 -13.32 2.21
CA ASP A 19 -14.03 -14.30 3.28
C ASP A 19 -12.89 -15.28 2.98
N LYS A 20 -12.16 -15.06 1.90
CA LYS A 20 -11.10 -15.94 1.42
C LYS A 20 -9.72 -15.43 1.82
N SER A 21 -8.80 -16.38 2.04
CA SER A 21 -7.40 -16.05 2.19
C SER A 21 -6.80 -15.55 0.87
N TRP A 22 -5.63 -14.93 0.94
CA TRP A 22 -4.91 -14.50 -0.26
C TRP A 22 -4.56 -15.68 -1.17
N ASP A 23 -4.17 -16.80 -0.59
CA ASP A 23 -3.82 -18.02 -1.35
C ASP A 23 -5.05 -18.63 -2.00
N ASP A 24 -6.20 -18.66 -1.32
CA ASP A 24 -7.46 -19.10 -1.90
C ASP A 24 -7.88 -18.24 -3.10
N MET A 25 -7.74 -16.92 -2.99
CA MET A 25 -8.06 -16.02 -4.11
C MET A 25 -7.14 -16.25 -5.32
N GLN A 26 -5.85 -16.52 -5.09
CA GLN A 26 -4.93 -16.89 -6.17
C GLN A 26 -5.34 -18.23 -6.82
N GLN A 27 -5.74 -19.20 -6.01
CA GLN A 27 -6.20 -20.50 -6.52
C GLN A 27 -7.48 -20.35 -7.35
N MET A 28 -8.46 -19.57 -6.87
CA MET A 28 -9.70 -19.28 -7.60
C MET A 28 -9.42 -18.63 -8.97
N LEU A 29 -8.40 -17.71 -9.03
CA LEU A 29 -7.98 -17.11 -10.29
C LEU A 29 -7.31 -18.12 -11.22
N GLU A 30 -6.45 -19.00 -10.69
CA GLU A 30 -5.79 -20.07 -11.45
C GLU A 30 -6.80 -21.07 -12.01
N ASP A 31 -7.84 -21.39 -11.24
CA ASP A 31 -8.92 -22.31 -11.65
C ASP A 31 -9.93 -21.64 -12.61
N GLY A 32 -9.96 -20.31 -12.67
CA GLY A 32 -10.87 -19.53 -13.49
C GLY A 32 -12.27 -19.37 -12.87
N GLU A 33 -12.36 -19.50 -11.55
CA GLU A 33 -13.58 -19.22 -10.79
C GLU A 33 -13.82 -17.70 -10.65
N ILE A 34 -12.74 -16.91 -10.72
CA ILE A 34 -12.76 -15.45 -10.79
C ILE A 34 -11.93 -14.99 -11.98
N ASP A 35 -12.23 -13.81 -12.51
CA ASP A 35 -11.59 -13.28 -13.71
C ASP A 35 -10.32 -12.48 -13.39
N MET A 36 -10.31 -11.77 -12.27
CA MET A 36 -9.18 -10.90 -11.90
C MET A 36 -9.07 -10.70 -10.39
N VAL A 37 -7.86 -10.38 -9.94
CA VAL A 37 -7.56 -9.90 -8.59
C VAL A 37 -6.88 -8.54 -8.70
N THR A 38 -7.31 -7.56 -7.90
CA THR A 38 -6.74 -6.21 -7.88
C THR A 38 -5.74 -6.04 -6.76
N SER A 39 -4.77 -5.15 -6.99
CA SER A 39 -3.75 -4.72 -6.03
C SER A 39 -2.65 -5.72 -5.65
N PRO A 40 -2.41 -6.84 -6.37
CA PRO A 40 -1.21 -7.63 -6.11
C PRO A 40 0.06 -6.90 -6.55
N SER A 41 1.15 -7.13 -5.82
CA SER A 41 2.50 -6.86 -6.31
C SER A 41 2.95 -7.97 -7.24
N LYS A 42 3.83 -7.66 -8.20
CA LYS A 42 4.51 -8.66 -9.01
C LYS A 42 5.59 -9.36 -8.20
N THR A 43 5.66 -10.67 -8.33
CA THR A 43 6.80 -11.48 -7.90
C THR A 43 7.11 -12.50 -8.99
N PRO A 44 8.36 -13.01 -9.08
CA PRO A 44 8.72 -14.04 -10.06
C PRO A 44 7.77 -15.26 -10.01
N GLU A 45 7.42 -15.71 -8.80
CA GLU A 45 6.55 -16.88 -8.61
C GLU A 45 5.13 -16.62 -9.15
N ARG A 46 4.63 -15.40 -8.98
CA ARG A 46 3.31 -15.02 -9.52
C ARG A 46 3.34 -14.85 -11.02
N GLU A 47 4.43 -14.33 -11.59
CA GLU A 47 4.57 -14.17 -13.04
C GLU A 47 4.64 -15.51 -13.80
N GLU A 48 4.96 -16.61 -13.12
CA GLU A 48 4.85 -17.95 -13.71
C GLU A 48 3.39 -18.38 -13.94
N LYS A 49 2.46 -17.97 -13.04
CA LYS A 49 1.07 -18.43 -13.02
C LYS A 49 0.06 -17.43 -13.54
N PHE A 50 0.40 -16.14 -13.53
CA PHE A 50 -0.51 -15.04 -13.82
C PHE A 50 0.12 -14.03 -14.76
N ASP A 51 -0.74 -13.29 -15.45
CA ASP A 51 -0.35 -12.09 -16.20
C ASP A 51 -0.84 -10.83 -15.48
N PHE A 52 -0.10 -9.74 -15.66
CA PHE A 52 -0.30 -8.50 -14.94
C PHE A 52 -0.58 -7.33 -15.88
N SER A 53 -1.51 -6.48 -15.50
CA SER A 53 -1.83 -5.25 -16.20
C SER A 53 -0.69 -4.21 -16.13
N ARG A 54 -0.92 -3.06 -16.73
CA ARG A 54 -0.19 -1.83 -16.37
C ARG A 54 -0.38 -1.50 -14.89
N PRO A 55 0.57 -0.81 -14.24
CA PRO A 55 0.46 -0.47 -12.82
C PRO A 55 -0.74 0.44 -12.57
N ILE A 56 -1.52 0.11 -11.55
CA ILE A 56 -2.69 0.87 -11.11
C ILE A 56 -2.43 1.75 -9.90
N GLY A 57 -1.27 1.63 -9.30
CA GLY A 57 -0.82 2.46 -8.19
C GLY A 57 0.55 2.03 -7.70
N THR A 58 1.07 2.79 -6.74
CA THR A 58 2.34 2.51 -6.08
C THR A 58 2.10 2.43 -4.58
N ASN A 59 2.59 1.36 -3.97
CA ASN A 59 2.66 1.19 -2.53
C ASN A 59 4.08 1.53 -2.05
N ASN A 60 4.17 2.19 -0.92
CA ASN A 60 5.44 2.40 -0.23
C ASN A 60 5.34 1.82 1.17
N GLY A 61 6.44 1.33 1.71
CA GLY A 61 6.61 1.29 3.14
C GLY A 61 6.71 2.72 3.66
N ILE A 62 5.98 3.05 4.70
CA ILE A 62 6.08 4.34 5.38
C ILE A 62 6.50 4.16 6.82
N LEU A 63 7.34 5.07 7.28
CA LEU A 63 7.66 5.24 8.69
C LEU A 63 6.87 6.44 9.22
N THR A 64 5.99 6.21 10.19
CA THR A 64 5.16 7.25 10.79
C THR A 64 5.47 7.40 12.27
N VAL A 65 5.32 8.61 12.77
CA VAL A 65 5.39 8.96 14.18
C VAL A 65 4.13 9.72 14.58
N ARG A 66 3.86 9.92 15.88
CA ARG A 66 2.78 10.80 16.30
C ARG A 66 2.96 12.18 15.71
N SER A 67 1.89 12.86 15.37
CA SER A 67 1.93 14.20 14.77
C SER A 67 2.60 15.25 15.67
N ASP A 68 2.53 15.07 16.99
CA ASP A 68 3.16 15.95 18.00
C ASP A 68 4.63 15.58 18.31
N ASN A 69 5.16 14.51 17.75
CA ASN A 69 6.55 14.11 17.94
C ASN A 69 7.47 15.08 17.20
N SER A 70 8.28 15.84 17.94
CA SER A 70 9.26 16.78 17.40
C SER A 70 10.71 16.29 17.50
N THR A 71 10.94 15.11 18.09
CA THR A 71 12.28 14.56 18.31
C THR A 71 12.80 13.76 17.12
N ILE A 72 11.93 13.08 16.41
CA ILE A 72 12.25 12.36 15.18
C ILE A 72 12.02 13.32 14.00
N VAL A 73 13.10 13.68 13.30
CA VAL A 73 13.08 14.70 12.24
C VAL A 73 13.19 14.04 10.88
N ASP A 74 12.29 14.38 9.97
CA ASP A 74 12.18 13.82 8.63
C ASP A 74 13.52 13.85 7.90
N GLY A 75 13.98 12.67 7.44
CA GLY A 75 15.25 12.51 6.72
C GLY A 75 16.52 12.74 7.56
N ASN A 76 16.42 13.10 8.84
CA ASN A 76 17.56 13.18 9.74
C ASN A 76 17.76 11.86 10.49
N TYR A 77 18.44 10.93 9.86
CA TYR A 77 18.60 9.55 10.34
C TYR A 77 19.33 9.42 11.70
N SER A 78 20.07 10.45 12.12
CA SER A 78 20.65 10.47 13.47
C SER A 78 19.58 10.50 14.56
N THR A 79 18.42 11.08 14.28
CA THR A 79 17.27 11.12 15.20
C THR A 79 16.46 9.83 15.23
N TYR A 80 16.72 8.91 14.30
CA TYR A 80 16.03 7.61 14.23
C TYR A 80 16.71 6.54 15.09
N ASN A 81 17.94 6.77 15.52
CA ASN A 81 18.69 5.78 16.29
C ASN A 81 18.01 5.41 17.61
N GLY A 82 17.80 4.11 17.80
CA GLY A 82 17.20 3.57 19.01
C GLY A 82 15.69 3.82 19.13
N MET A 83 15.01 4.30 18.09
CA MET A 83 13.55 4.42 18.13
C MET A 83 12.90 3.02 18.23
N ARG A 84 11.85 2.92 19.00
CA ARG A 84 11.01 1.72 19.12
C ARG A 84 10.01 1.73 17.98
N VAL A 85 10.06 0.71 17.10
CA VAL A 85 9.24 0.66 15.90
C VAL A 85 8.26 -0.50 15.96
N ALA A 86 6.97 -0.19 15.86
CA ALA A 86 5.92 -1.20 15.69
C ALA A 86 5.95 -1.75 14.26
N LEU A 87 5.88 -3.07 14.16
CA LEU A 87 5.87 -3.85 12.92
C LEU A 87 4.76 -4.90 13.00
N PHE A 88 4.05 -5.09 11.89
CA PHE A 88 3.05 -6.14 11.79
C PHE A 88 3.72 -7.51 11.56
N ASN A 89 3.35 -8.52 12.35
CA ASN A 89 3.90 -9.86 12.23
C ASN A 89 3.71 -10.42 10.82
N GLY A 90 4.81 -10.94 10.24
CA GLY A 90 4.81 -11.54 8.91
C GLY A 90 4.72 -10.56 7.72
N SER A 91 4.75 -9.25 7.98
CA SER A 91 4.69 -8.25 6.91
C SER A 91 6.02 -8.10 6.17
N SER A 92 5.96 -7.68 4.90
CA SER A 92 7.13 -7.40 4.08
C SER A 92 7.95 -6.21 4.61
N GLU A 93 7.29 -5.30 5.32
CA GLU A 93 7.91 -4.11 5.91
C GLU A 93 9.00 -4.44 6.93
N ILE A 94 8.96 -5.63 7.54
CA ILE A 94 10.03 -6.11 8.47
C ILE A 94 11.39 -6.12 7.76
N LYS A 95 11.43 -6.78 6.60
CA LYS A 95 12.65 -6.86 5.80
C LYS A 95 13.01 -5.52 5.17
N SER A 96 12.02 -4.87 4.58
CA SER A 96 12.21 -3.61 3.86
C SER A 96 12.72 -2.49 4.76
N LEU A 97 12.20 -2.40 6.02
CA LEU A 97 12.71 -1.44 6.99
C LEU A 97 14.14 -1.77 7.44
N ALA A 98 14.47 -3.05 7.63
CA ALA A 98 15.82 -3.45 8.01
C ALA A 98 16.84 -3.10 6.91
N ASP A 99 16.51 -3.36 5.65
CA ASP A 99 17.33 -2.99 4.50
C ASP A 99 17.46 -1.45 4.38
N PHE A 100 16.37 -0.72 4.59
CA PHE A 100 16.38 0.74 4.57
C PHE A 100 17.24 1.33 5.69
N ALA A 101 17.08 0.84 6.94
CA ALA A 101 17.86 1.29 8.08
C ALA A 101 19.36 1.03 7.89
N GLY A 102 19.73 -0.15 7.37
CA GLY A 102 21.10 -0.48 7.02
C GLY A 102 21.69 0.45 5.96
N ASN A 103 20.93 0.76 4.92
CA ASN A 103 21.34 1.67 3.84
C ASN A 103 21.49 3.12 4.29
N LYS A 104 20.67 3.55 5.27
CA LYS A 104 20.68 4.93 5.80
C LYS A 104 21.55 5.10 7.04
N GLY A 105 22.03 4.00 7.62
CA GLY A 105 22.98 4.00 8.74
C GLY A 105 22.35 4.36 10.09
N PHE A 106 21.10 3.94 10.34
CA PHE A 106 20.46 4.07 11.65
C PHE A 106 20.04 2.72 12.23
N THR A 107 19.81 2.67 13.54
CA THR A 107 19.35 1.50 14.27
C THR A 107 17.99 1.76 14.91
N TYR A 108 17.21 0.71 15.12
CA TYR A 108 15.91 0.77 15.79
C TYR A 108 15.65 -0.51 16.59
N ASP A 109 14.71 -0.44 17.54
CA ASP A 109 14.25 -1.57 18.32
C ASP A 109 12.88 -2.04 17.79
N PRO A 110 12.78 -3.24 17.19
CA PRO A 110 11.52 -3.73 16.64
C PRO A 110 10.56 -4.26 17.70
N PHE A 111 9.28 -3.91 17.61
CA PHE A 111 8.17 -4.41 18.39
C PHE A 111 7.12 -5.00 17.45
N TYR A 112 6.77 -6.27 17.64
CA TYR A 112 5.89 -7.01 16.73
C TYR A 112 4.49 -7.11 17.29
N PHE A 113 3.49 -6.90 16.43
CA PHE A 113 2.06 -6.90 16.74
C PHE A 113 1.28 -7.75 15.74
N ASP A 114 0.14 -8.28 16.17
CA ASP A 114 -0.72 -9.13 15.34
C ASP A 114 -1.87 -8.32 14.69
N THR A 115 -2.14 -7.10 15.18
CA THR A 115 -3.17 -6.23 14.62
C THR A 115 -2.66 -4.79 14.44
N THR A 116 -3.22 -4.12 13.44
CA THR A 116 -2.96 -2.69 13.22
C THR A 116 -3.45 -1.83 14.39
N ALA A 117 -4.56 -2.22 15.02
CA ALA A 117 -5.11 -1.49 16.17
C ALA A 117 -4.14 -1.50 17.36
N GLU A 118 -3.49 -2.63 17.65
CA GLU A 118 -2.46 -2.71 18.71
C GLU A 118 -1.25 -1.83 18.40
N MET A 119 -0.81 -1.77 17.13
CA MET A 119 0.28 -0.88 16.69
C MET A 119 -0.09 0.59 16.93
N GLU A 120 -1.30 0.99 16.55
CA GLU A 120 -1.80 2.35 16.72
C GLU A 120 -1.92 2.71 18.23
N GLU A 121 -2.46 1.82 19.05
CA GLU A 121 -2.54 2.01 20.49
C GLU A 121 -1.15 2.14 21.13
N ALA A 122 -0.20 1.31 20.74
CA ALA A 122 1.18 1.37 21.21
C ALA A 122 1.86 2.70 20.85
N LEU A 123 1.60 3.23 19.65
CA LEU A 123 2.10 4.53 19.22
C LEU A 123 1.46 5.68 20.02
N GLN A 124 0.12 5.68 20.17
CA GLN A 124 -0.59 6.73 20.87
C GLN A 124 -0.26 6.76 22.38
N SER A 125 -0.07 5.60 23.00
CA SER A 125 0.35 5.47 24.40
C SER A 125 1.85 5.77 24.66
N GLY A 126 2.65 5.89 23.59
CA GLY A 126 4.10 6.10 23.70
C GLY A 126 4.89 4.84 24.06
N ASN A 127 4.31 3.66 23.94
CA ASN A 127 5.01 2.39 24.08
C ASN A 127 5.98 2.12 22.93
N VAL A 128 5.67 2.65 21.74
CA VAL A 128 6.58 2.74 20.58
C VAL A 128 6.67 4.18 20.11
N ASP A 129 7.73 4.50 19.36
CA ASP A 129 8.01 5.84 18.86
C ASP A 129 7.55 6.03 17.43
N ALA A 130 7.48 4.92 16.68
CA ALA A 130 7.11 4.91 15.26
C ALA A 130 6.34 3.64 14.87
N ILE A 131 5.63 3.72 13.74
CA ILE A 131 5.05 2.56 13.04
C ILE A 131 5.68 2.47 11.65
N ALA A 132 6.13 1.27 11.26
CA ALA A 132 6.49 0.95 9.89
C ALA A 132 5.39 0.07 9.27
N ALA A 133 4.75 0.56 8.22
CA ALA A 133 3.63 -0.11 7.57
C ALA A 133 3.46 0.33 6.11
N SER A 134 2.52 -0.30 5.41
CA SER A 134 2.12 0.08 4.05
C SER A 134 1.53 1.49 4.00
N SER A 135 1.84 2.24 2.94
CA SER A 135 1.24 3.54 2.66
C SER A 135 -0.26 3.47 2.34
N LEU A 136 -0.81 2.27 2.14
CA LEU A 136 -2.23 2.03 1.96
C LEU A 136 -2.99 1.92 3.29
N ARG A 137 -2.34 2.19 4.41
CA ARG A 137 -2.95 2.30 5.73
C ARG A 137 -3.47 3.72 5.96
N LYS A 138 -4.65 3.84 6.58
CA LYS A 138 -5.09 5.15 7.13
C LYS A 138 -4.23 5.51 8.33
N THR A 139 -3.79 6.75 8.39
CA THR A 139 -3.01 7.28 9.50
C THR A 139 -3.87 8.26 10.30
N ASN A 140 -3.90 8.11 11.64
CA ASN A 140 -4.66 8.97 12.54
C ASN A 140 -3.70 9.62 13.54
N ASN A 141 -3.67 10.94 13.59
CA ASN A 141 -2.75 11.71 14.47
C ASN A 141 -1.28 11.33 14.29
N GLU A 142 -0.90 10.99 13.07
CA GLU A 142 0.44 10.59 12.67
C GLU A 142 0.95 11.51 11.57
N ARG A 143 2.26 11.64 11.46
CA ARG A 143 2.96 12.21 10.30
C ARG A 143 3.95 11.20 9.74
N ILE A 144 4.12 11.20 8.44
CA ILE A 144 5.12 10.39 7.74
C ILE A 144 6.47 11.09 7.89
N VAL A 145 7.48 10.37 8.39
CA VAL A 145 8.86 10.85 8.49
C VAL A 145 9.75 10.32 7.39
N ASP A 146 9.38 9.16 6.82
CA ASP A 146 10.11 8.61 5.67
C ASP A 146 9.25 7.63 4.86
N LYS A 147 9.70 7.38 3.62
CA LYS A 147 9.14 6.37 2.71
C LYS A 147 10.26 5.46 2.23
N PHE A 148 9.97 4.18 2.18
CA PHE A 148 10.92 3.16 1.73
C PHE A 148 10.20 2.10 0.90
N ASP A 149 10.95 1.25 0.20
CA ASP A 149 10.45 0.08 -0.55
C ASP A 149 9.24 0.40 -1.43
N SER A 150 9.45 1.26 -2.43
CA SER A 150 8.41 1.60 -3.40
C SER A 150 8.16 0.43 -4.35
N SER A 151 6.92 -0.05 -4.41
CA SER A 151 6.51 -1.11 -5.33
C SER A 151 5.17 -0.79 -5.99
N ASP A 152 5.08 -1.07 -7.29
CA ASP A 152 3.81 -0.95 -8.00
C ASP A 152 2.88 -2.12 -7.69
N PHE A 153 1.58 -1.87 -7.75
CA PHE A 153 0.56 -2.90 -7.72
C PHE A 153 -0.33 -2.84 -8.98
N TYR A 154 -0.96 -3.96 -9.29
CA TYR A 154 -1.51 -4.25 -10.60
C TYR A 154 -2.92 -4.86 -10.51
N VAL A 155 -3.53 -5.09 -11.67
CA VAL A 155 -4.58 -6.12 -11.83
C VAL A 155 -3.90 -7.38 -12.32
N MET A 156 -4.23 -8.51 -11.71
CA MET A 156 -3.71 -9.84 -12.02
C MET A 156 -4.81 -10.69 -12.65
N VAL A 157 -4.52 -11.35 -13.74
CA VAL A 157 -5.42 -12.26 -14.46
C VAL A 157 -4.76 -13.62 -14.61
N LYS A 158 -5.56 -14.67 -14.90
CA LYS A 158 -5.04 -16.00 -15.20
C LYS A 158 -4.05 -15.95 -16.34
N LYS A 159 -2.97 -16.72 -16.23
CA LYS A 159 -1.93 -16.83 -17.27
C LYS A 159 -2.52 -17.18 -18.62
N GLY A 160 -2.16 -16.39 -19.63
CA GLY A 160 -2.61 -16.58 -21.01
C GLY A 160 -3.99 -16.00 -21.33
N ASN A 161 -4.69 -15.37 -20.34
CA ASN A 161 -5.94 -14.65 -20.62
C ASN A 161 -5.63 -13.26 -21.22
N THR A 162 -5.09 -13.26 -22.43
CA THR A 162 -4.62 -12.07 -23.13
C THR A 162 -5.75 -11.14 -23.57
N GLU A 163 -6.93 -11.67 -23.86
CA GLU A 163 -8.10 -10.89 -24.25
C GLU A 163 -8.53 -9.97 -23.11
N LEU A 164 -8.82 -10.53 -21.95
CA LEU A 164 -9.18 -9.78 -20.75
C LEU A 164 -8.08 -8.79 -20.33
N LEU A 165 -6.82 -9.23 -20.37
CA LEU A 165 -5.68 -8.36 -20.03
C LEU A 165 -5.59 -7.13 -20.96
N ASN A 166 -5.84 -7.31 -22.27
CA ASN A 166 -5.83 -6.23 -23.23
C ASN A 166 -6.98 -5.23 -22.99
N GLU A 167 -8.17 -5.71 -22.65
CA GLU A 167 -9.32 -4.86 -22.29
C GLU A 167 -9.03 -4.04 -21.03
N ILE A 168 -8.50 -4.67 -19.98
CA ILE A 168 -8.08 -4.00 -18.74
C ILE A 168 -7.02 -2.93 -19.03
N ASN A 169 -5.99 -3.28 -19.81
CA ASN A 169 -4.93 -2.34 -20.16
C ASN A 169 -5.45 -1.17 -21.00
N TYR A 170 -6.38 -1.43 -21.92
CA TYR A 170 -7.03 -0.37 -22.70
C TYR A 170 -7.79 0.60 -21.79
N ALA A 171 -8.58 0.08 -20.84
CA ALA A 171 -9.30 0.91 -19.88
C ALA A 171 -8.35 1.76 -19.03
N ILE A 172 -7.24 1.17 -18.55
CA ILE A 172 -6.20 1.90 -17.78
C ILE A 172 -5.56 2.99 -18.63
N ASP A 173 -5.29 2.73 -19.92
CA ASP A 173 -4.72 3.73 -20.83
C ASP A 173 -5.68 4.90 -21.07
N GLN A 174 -6.98 4.62 -21.22
CA GLN A 174 -8.00 5.66 -21.33
C GLN A 174 -8.09 6.51 -20.04
N MET A 175 -8.06 5.86 -18.87
CA MET A 175 -8.00 6.57 -17.58
C MET A 175 -6.77 7.48 -17.49
N ASN A 176 -5.61 6.98 -17.86
CA ASN A 176 -4.36 7.77 -17.85
C ASN A 176 -4.42 8.97 -18.81
N ALA A 177 -5.12 8.83 -19.95
CA ALA A 177 -5.24 9.87 -20.96
C ALA A 177 -6.26 10.96 -20.58
N VAL A 178 -7.36 10.60 -19.91
CA VAL A 178 -8.52 11.48 -19.70
C VAL A 178 -8.59 12.02 -18.26
N GLU A 179 -8.30 11.21 -17.26
CA GLU A 179 -8.51 11.55 -15.85
C GLU A 179 -7.26 12.17 -15.17
N GLY A 180 -6.21 12.43 -15.94
CA GLY A 180 -4.99 13.05 -15.43
C GLY A 180 -4.35 12.25 -14.30
N ASP A 181 -4.18 12.88 -13.13
CA ASP A 181 -3.54 12.25 -11.95
C ASP A 181 -4.55 11.49 -11.06
N TRP A 182 -5.32 10.58 -11.68
CA TRP A 182 -6.35 9.81 -10.97
C TRP A 182 -5.78 8.93 -9.85
N LYS A 183 -4.53 8.45 -9.98
CA LYS A 183 -3.88 7.60 -8.97
C LYS A 183 -3.70 8.37 -7.67
N THR A 184 -3.09 9.55 -7.74
CA THR A 184 -2.94 10.45 -6.59
C THR A 184 -4.29 10.90 -6.03
N THR A 185 -5.23 11.23 -6.91
CA THR A 185 -6.58 11.63 -6.49
C THR A 185 -7.29 10.54 -5.69
N LEU A 186 -7.23 9.28 -6.15
CA LEU A 186 -7.82 8.15 -5.43
C LEU A 186 -7.07 7.84 -4.13
N TYR A 187 -5.74 7.93 -4.14
CA TYR A 187 -4.93 7.75 -2.95
C TYR A 187 -5.30 8.77 -1.87
N ASN A 188 -5.25 10.05 -2.19
CA ASN A 188 -5.55 11.13 -1.25
C ASN A 188 -6.98 11.03 -0.71
N LYS A 189 -7.95 10.70 -1.56
CA LYS A 189 -9.34 10.51 -1.14
C LYS A 189 -9.54 9.40 -0.11
N ASN A 190 -8.76 8.33 -0.18
CA ASN A 190 -8.98 7.13 0.63
C ASN A 190 -8.00 6.98 1.80
N TYR A 191 -6.79 7.51 1.69
CA TYR A 191 -5.69 7.25 2.64
C TYR A 191 -5.10 8.51 3.27
N GLU A 192 -5.30 9.71 2.69
CA GLU A 192 -4.79 10.95 3.28
C GLU A 192 -5.53 11.26 4.59
N SER A 193 -4.78 11.60 5.63
CA SER A 193 -5.38 11.94 6.93
C SER A 193 -6.17 13.24 6.87
N ILE A 194 -7.23 13.34 7.65
CA ILE A 194 -8.12 14.51 7.71
C ILE A 194 -7.36 15.79 8.15
N GLN A 195 -6.23 15.66 8.84
CA GLN A 195 -5.45 16.82 9.33
C GLN A 195 -4.76 17.59 8.20
N THR A 196 -4.36 16.96 7.11
CA THR A 196 -3.76 17.67 5.96
C THR A 196 -4.78 18.57 5.26
N LYS A 197 -6.05 18.25 5.30
CA LYS A 197 -7.13 19.03 4.67
C LYS A 197 -7.48 20.32 5.39
N ASN A 198 -7.18 20.43 6.68
CA ASN A 198 -7.50 21.64 7.47
C ASN A 198 -6.43 22.74 7.38
N LEU A 199 -5.26 22.46 6.82
CA LEU A 199 -4.18 23.44 6.65
C LEU A 199 -4.30 24.25 5.35
N GLU A 200 -5.08 23.79 4.36
CA GLU A 200 -5.29 24.52 3.09
C GLU A 200 -6.42 25.55 3.13
N TYR A 201 -7.17 25.68 4.24
CA TYR A 201 -8.33 26.57 4.35
C TYR A 201 -8.13 27.77 5.31
N THR A 202 -6.89 28.10 5.66
CA THR A 202 -6.59 29.28 6.52
C THR A 202 -5.60 30.23 5.85
N GLU A 203 -5.90 30.66 4.61
CA GLU A 203 -5.39 31.90 4.04
C GLU A 203 -6.55 32.80 3.59
#